data_a8de2d70c4d32100a23584dcc55ab13b
#
_entry.id   a8de2d70c4d32100a23584dcc55ab13b
#
_cell.length_a   1.000
_cell.length_b   1.000
_cell.length_c   1.000
_cell.angle_alpha   90.00
_cell.angle_beta   90.00
_cell.angle_gamma   90.00
#
_symmetry.space_group_name_H-M   'P 1'
#
loop_
_entity.id
_entity.type
_entity.pdbx_description
1 polymer ?
#
loop_
_entity_poly.entity_id
_entity_poly.type
_entity_poly.pdbx_seq_one_letter_code
_entity_poly.pdbx_strand_id
1 'polypeptide(L)'
;MQADILRFAAAHLTPYRLRGDELIPDYCPFCHGGDSRDRYTFALNLPDGVYVCKRGGCGVKGRFETLAEHFGERAELLRPAASPRKQFALPDVELKPLTEEIVQYFEKRKISKSTLEAFQLGSDEKGNIVFPFFRDGT
;
A
#
# COMPACT_ATOMS: atom_id res chain seq x y z
N MET A 1 -16.57 -2.56 12.81
CA MET A 1 -16.13 -2.03 11.50
C MET A 1 -16.40 -3.01 10.36
N GLN A 2 -15.77 -4.21 10.31
CA GLN A 2 -16.00 -5.14 9.19
C GLN A 2 -17.46 -5.51 8.99
N ALA A 3 -18.21 -5.80 10.08
CA ALA A 3 -19.65 -6.08 10.03
C ALA A 3 -20.46 -4.89 9.49
N ASP A 4 -20.07 -3.67 9.81
CA ASP A 4 -20.73 -2.46 9.33
C ASP A 4 -20.48 -2.22 7.85
N ILE A 5 -19.24 -2.47 7.39
CA ILE A 5 -18.87 -2.43 5.97
C ILE A 5 -19.68 -3.46 5.17
N LEU A 6 -19.81 -4.69 5.67
CA LEU A 6 -20.58 -5.73 4.99
C LEU A 6 -22.07 -5.39 4.93
N ARG A 7 -22.64 -4.85 6.02
CA ARG A 7 -24.03 -4.39 6.06
C ARG A 7 -24.26 -3.24 5.06
N PHE A 8 -23.38 -2.25 5.06
CA PHE A 8 -23.40 -1.16 4.09
C PHE A 8 -23.29 -1.66 2.64
N ALA A 9 -22.36 -2.57 2.40
CA ALA A 9 -22.15 -3.11 1.05
C ALA A 9 -23.38 -3.90 0.56
N ALA A 10 -24.04 -4.63 1.44
CA ALA A 10 -25.28 -5.33 1.09
C ALA A 10 -26.41 -4.37 0.71
N ALA A 11 -26.43 -3.16 1.29
CA ALA A 11 -27.43 -2.15 0.98
C ALA A 11 -27.11 -1.33 -0.29
N HIS A 12 -25.83 -1.01 -0.51
CA HIS A 12 -25.44 0.03 -1.48
C HIS A 12 -24.49 -0.44 -2.60
N LEU A 13 -23.75 -1.53 -2.40
CA LEU A 13 -22.70 -1.98 -3.34
C LEU A 13 -23.01 -3.31 -4.03
N THR A 14 -24.23 -3.77 -3.96
CA THR A 14 -24.64 -5.05 -4.58
C THR A 14 -24.82 -4.89 -6.11
N PRO A 15 -24.37 -5.87 -6.92
CA PRO A 15 -23.66 -7.09 -6.52
C PRO A 15 -22.17 -6.85 -6.25
N TYR A 16 -21.61 -7.60 -5.31
CA TYR A 16 -20.18 -7.57 -5.02
C TYR A 16 -19.62 -8.99 -4.79
N ARG A 17 -18.31 -9.11 -4.82
CA ARG A 17 -17.57 -10.34 -4.46
C ARG A 17 -16.53 -10.05 -3.38
N LEU A 18 -16.17 -11.08 -2.62
CA LEU A 18 -15.08 -11.02 -1.65
C LEU A 18 -13.86 -11.74 -2.20
N ARG A 19 -12.68 -11.13 -2.05
CA ARG A 19 -11.39 -11.71 -2.42
C ARG A 19 -10.39 -11.43 -1.28
N GLY A 20 -10.18 -12.41 -0.41
CA GLY A 20 -9.44 -12.19 0.83
C GLY A 20 -10.11 -11.09 1.65
N ASP A 21 -9.34 -10.09 2.01
CA ASP A 21 -9.81 -8.94 2.79
C ASP A 21 -10.42 -7.82 1.93
N GLU A 22 -10.56 -8.01 0.64
CA GLU A 22 -11.13 -7.01 -0.27
C GLU A 22 -12.57 -7.33 -0.65
N LEU A 23 -13.43 -6.33 -0.52
CA LEU A 23 -14.78 -6.30 -1.08
C LEU A 23 -14.73 -5.55 -2.41
N ILE A 24 -15.20 -6.21 -3.48
CA ILE A 24 -15.10 -5.72 -4.86
C ILE A 24 -16.49 -5.73 -5.49
N PRO A 25 -17.17 -4.58 -5.57
CA PRO A 25 -18.43 -4.47 -6.29
C PRO A 25 -18.23 -4.56 -7.80
N ASP A 26 -19.28 -4.86 -8.52
CA ASP A 26 -19.25 -4.94 -9.98
C ASP A 26 -18.83 -3.60 -10.60
N TYR A 27 -19.28 -2.50 -10.05
CA TYR A 27 -18.99 -1.16 -10.54
C TYR A 27 -18.54 -0.23 -9.42
N CYS A 28 -17.71 0.73 -9.74
CA CYS A 28 -17.31 1.78 -8.82
C CYS A 28 -18.52 2.68 -8.50
N PRO A 29 -18.84 2.94 -7.23
CA PRO A 29 -19.99 3.79 -6.88
C PRO A 29 -19.84 5.25 -7.29
N PHE A 30 -18.63 5.72 -7.55
CA PHE A 30 -18.36 7.11 -7.93
C PHE A 30 -18.38 7.35 -9.44
N CYS A 31 -17.84 6.43 -10.24
CA CYS A 31 -17.78 6.60 -11.69
C CYS A 31 -18.69 5.63 -12.47
N HIS A 32 -19.37 4.74 -11.77
CA HIS A 32 -20.29 3.72 -12.30
C HIS A 32 -19.67 2.80 -13.38
N GLY A 33 -18.34 2.81 -13.52
CA GLY A 33 -17.66 2.12 -14.60
C GLY A 33 -17.94 2.79 -15.95
N GLY A 34 -17.23 2.37 -16.97
CA GLY A 34 -17.55 2.75 -18.35
C GLY A 34 -18.22 1.55 -19.03
N ASP A 35 -17.44 0.88 -19.88
CA ASP A 35 -17.84 -0.35 -20.55
C ASP A 35 -17.74 -1.58 -19.64
N SER A 36 -18.22 -2.73 -20.11
CA SER A 36 -18.12 -4.03 -19.42
C SER A 36 -16.69 -4.40 -19.02
N ARG A 37 -15.67 -3.82 -19.63
CA ARG A 37 -14.26 -3.99 -19.34
C ARG A 37 -13.81 -3.29 -18.05
N ASP A 38 -14.55 -2.28 -17.57
CA ASP A 38 -14.26 -1.49 -16.38
C ASP A 38 -14.92 -2.03 -15.10
N ARG A 39 -15.41 -3.26 -15.15
CA ARG A 39 -15.94 -3.96 -13.98
C ARG A 39 -14.81 -4.30 -13.00
N TYR A 40 -15.15 -4.37 -11.72
CA TYR A 40 -14.25 -4.81 -10.65
C TYR A 40 -13.02 -3.91 -10.44
N THR A 41 -13.12 -2.65 -10.82
CA THR A 41 -12.03 -1.68 -10.65
C THR A 41 -12.00 -1.02 -9.27
N PHE A 42 -13.10 -1.10 -8.52
CA PHE A 42 -13.19 -0.59 -7.16
C PHE A 42 -12.93 -1.70 -6.15
N ALA A 43 -12.14 -1.42 -5.13
CA ALA A 43 -11.88 -2.33 -4.02
C ALA A 43 -11.99 -1.57 -2.70
N LEU A 44 -12.62 -2.21 -1.71
CA LEU A 44 -12.75 -1.73 -0.33
C LEU A 44 -12.14 -2.77 0.59
N ASN A 45 -11.09 -2.38 1.32
CA ASN A 45 -10.43 -3.23 2.30
C ASN A 45 -11.27 -3.32 3.57
N LEU A 46 -11.62 -4.54 3.99
CA LEU A 46 -12.50 -4.79 5.14
C LEU A 46 -11.86 -4.47 6.49
N PRO A 47 -10.58 -4.83 6.75
CA PRO A 47 -9.90 -4.49 7.99
C PRO A 47 -9.70 -2.99 8.20
N ASP A 48 -9.22 -2.28 7.19
CA ASP A 48 -8.77 -0.89 7.29
C ASP A 48 -9.82 0.12 6.84
N GLY A 49 -10.87 -0.33 6.15
CA GLY A 49 -11.91 0.52 5.59
C GLY A 49 -11.41 1.46 4.47
N VAL A 50 -10.26 1.18 3.89
CA VAL A 50 -9.70 1.99 2.80
C VAL A 50 -10.24 1.50 1.46
N TYR A 51 -10.65 2.43 0.61
CA TYR A 51 -11.09 2.09 -0.74
C TYR A 51 -10.28 2.80 -1.82
N VAL A 52 -10.24 2.19 -3.00
CA VAL A 52 -9.63 2.76 -4.20
C VAL A 52 -10.34 2.27 -5.45
N CYS A 53 -10.50 3.18 -6.43
CA CYS A 53 -10.85 2.82 -7.80
C CYS A 53 -9.59 2.83 -8.67
N LYS A 54 -9.26 1.70 -9.27
CA LYS A 54 -8.07 1.51 -10.11
C LYS A 54 -8.28 1.98 -11.56
N ARG A 55 -9.46 2.52 -11.90
CA ARG A 55 -9.74 3.05 -13.23
C ARG A 55 -9.02 4.38 -13.44
N GLY A 56 -8.24 4.50 -14.51
CA GLY A 56 -7.40 5.66 -14.78
C GLY A 56 -8.15 7.01 -14.86
N GLY A 57 -9.40 7.00 -15.37
CA GLY A 57 -10.23 8.21 -15.43
C GLY A 57 -11.01 8.53 -14.15
N CYS A 58 -10.94 7.68 -13.12
CA CYS A 58 -11.61 7.90 -11.82
C CYS A 58 -10.59 8.15 -10.71
N GLY A 59 -9.76 7.15 -10.40
CA GLY A 59 -8.71 7.24 -9.40
C GLY A 59 -9.15 7.60 -7.97
N VAL A 60 -10.47 7.56 -7.70
CA VAL A 60 -11.01 7.93 -6.38
C VAL A 60 -10.46 6.98 -5.32
N LYS A 61 -10.10 7.54 -4.17
CA LYS A 61 -9.62 6.81 -3.01
C LYS A 61 -10.06 7.52 -1.74
N GLY A 62 -10.23 6.77 -0.68
CA GLY A 62 -10.64 7.33 0.62
C GLY A 62 -10.84 6.25 1.67
N ARG A 63 -11.56 6.63 2.72
CA ARG A 63 -11.94 5.75 3.82
C ARG A 63 -13.43 5.46 3.81
N PHE A 64 -13.84 4.43 4.52
CA PHE A 64 -15.23 3.98 4.59
C PHE A 64 -16.18 5.11 5.01
N GLU A 65 -15.74 6.01 5.88
CA GLU A 65 -16.53 7.15 6.33
C GLU A 65 -16.94 8.05 5.15
N THR A 66 -15.99 8.38 4.27
CA THR A 66 -16.28 9.22 3.09
C THR A 66 -17.10 8.48 2.04
N LEU A 67 -17.00 7.15 1.98
CA LEU A 67 -17.87 6.33 1.15
C LEU A 67 -19.31 6.34 1.68
N ALA A 68 -19.49 6.17 2.99
CA ALA A 68 -20.80 6.22 3.63
C ALA A 68 -21.46 7.59 3.46
N GLU A 69 -20.71 8.67 3.64
CA GLU A 69 -21.17 10.05 3.39
C GLU A 69 -21.65 10.25 1.95
N HIS A 70 -20.95 9.67 0.96
CA HIS A 70 -21.35 9.72 -0.45
C HIS A 70 -22.76 9.11 -0.68
N PHE A 71 -23.15 8.13 0.12
CA PHE A 71 -24.49 7.53 0.10
C PHE A 71 -25.48 8.19 1.08
N GLY A 72 -25.09 9.29 1.73
CA GLY A 72 -25.93 10.01 2.68
C GLY A 72 -26.05 9.33 4.04
N GLU A 73 -25.24 8.33 4.35
CA GLU A 73 -25.17 7.72 5.66
C GLU A 73 -24.32 8.55 6.64
N ARG A 74 -24.73 8.63 7.90
CA ARG A 74 -23.98 9.37 8.92
C ARG A 74 -22.73 8.59 9.32
N ALA A 75 -21.58 9.14 9.01
CA ALA A 75 -20.26 8.57 9.33
C ALA A 75 -19.95 8.49 10.84
N GLU A 76 -20.71 9.18 11.69
CA GLU A 76 -20.48 9.26 13.14
C GLU A 76 -20.54 7.91 13.88
N LEU A 77 -21.26 6.93 13.33
CA LEU A 77 -21.38 5.59 13.90
C LEU A 77 -20.27 4.63 13.47
N LEU A 78 -19.39 5.05 12.56
CA LEU A 78 -18.49 4.16 11.80
C LEU A 78 -17.01 4.47 12.01
N ARG A 79 -16.64 5.35 12.94
CA ARG A 79 -15.24 5.65 13.23
C ARG A 79 -14.54 4.40 13.77
N PRO A 80 -13.61 3.78 13.00
CA PRO A 80 -12.75 2.76 13.55
C PRO A 80 -11.88 3.40 14.65
N ALA A 81 -11.69 2.68 15.74
CA ALA A 81 -10.61 3.01 16.66
C ALA A 81 -9.33 3.15 15.81
N ALA A 82 -8.62 4.27 15.97
CA ALA A 82 -7.40 4.50 15.22
C ALA A 82 -6.48 3.30 15.37
N SER A 83 -6.20 2.63 14.26
CA SER A 83 -5.25 1.51 14.27
C SER A 83 -3.92 2.03 14.84
N PRO A 84 -3.32 1.35 15.82
CA PRO A 84 -2.04 1.79 16.35
C PRO A 84 -1.06 1.90 15.18
N ARG A 85 -0.48 3.09 15.02
CA ARG A 85 0.56 3.28 14.00
C ARG A 85 1.65 2.27 14.24
N LYS A 86 1.96 1.45 13.22
CA LYS A 86 3.12 0.55 13.28
C LYS A 86 4.33 1.43 13.59
N GLN A 87 4.90 1.26 14.77
CA GLN A 87 6.19 1.85 15.09
C GLN A 87 7.23 1.00 14.39
N PHE A 88 7.87 1.56 13.38
CA PHE A 88 9.02 0.93 12.75
C PHE A 88 10.24 1.27 13.60
N ALA A 89 10.84 0.26 14.21
CA ALA A 89 12.17 0.41 14.76
C ALA A 89 13.17 0.46 13.60
N LEU A 90 14.12 1.37 13.69
CA LEU A 90 15.25 1.37 12.75
C LEU A 90 16.01 0.05 12.95
N PRO A 91 16.36 -0.65 11.85
CA PRO A 91 17.17 -1.86 11.97
C PRO A 91 18.54 -1.49 12.56
N ASP A 92 18.93 -2.17 13.63
CA ASP A 92 20.28 -2.09 14.20
C ASP A 92 21.18 -3.00 13.35
N VAL A 93 21.77 -2.44 12.30
CA VAL A 93 22.62 -3.17 11.35
C VAL A 93 24.01 -2.56 11.38
N GLU A 94 24.98 -3.36 11.81
CA GLU A 94 26.39 -3.01 11.67
C GLU A 94 26.80 -3.14 10.20
N LEU A 95 27.21 -2.02 9.58
CA LEU A 95 27.67 -1.99 8.21
C LEU A 95 29.10 -2.54 8.10
N LYS A 96 29.27 -3.64 7.38
CA LYS A 96 30.56 -4.19 7.01
C LYS A 96 30.93 -3.76 5.60
N PRO A 97 32.25 -3.72 5.27
CA PRO A 97 32.69 -3.49 3.91
C PRO A 97 32.06 -4.48 2.93
N LEU A 98 31.84 -4.03 1.67
CA LEU A 98 31.34 -4.90 0.62
C LEU A 98 32.35 -6.01 0.31
N THR A 99 31.87 -7.22 0.12
CA THR A 99 32.70 -8.35 -0.33
C THR A 99 33.05 -8.19 -1.81
N GLU A 100 34.14 -8.81 -2.24
CA GLU A 100 34.58 -8.80 -3.66
C GLU A 100 33.48 -9.32 -4.60
N GLU A 101 32.73 -10.33 -4.19
CA GLU A 101 31.62 -10.88 -4.97
C GLU A 101 30.51 -9.84 -5.21
N ILE A 102 30.19 -9.04 -4.20
CA ILE A 102 29.19 -7.96 -4.31
C ILE A 102 29.71 -6.86 -5.24
N VAL A 103 30.97 -6.49 -5.13
CA VAL A 103 31.59 -5.49 -6.02
C VAL A 103 31.52 -5.97 -7.47
N GLN A 104 31.92 -7.21 -7.76
CA GLN A 104 31.84 -7.79 -9.11
C GLN A 104 30.40 -7.87 -9.64
N TYR A 105 29.42 -8.13 -8.77
CA TYR A 105 28.00 -8.10 -9.14
C TYR A 105 27.57 -6.72 -9.64
N PHE A 106 28.02 -5.65 -9.02
CA PHE A 106 27.72 -4.28 -9.45
C PHE A 106 28.51 -3.88 -10.69
N GLU A 107 29.78 -4.28 -10.80
CA GLU A 107 30.61 -4.03 -11.98
C GLU A 107 30.03 -4.64 -13.26
N LYS A 108 29.47 -5.86 -13.18
CA LYS A 108 28.74 -6.48 -14.29
C LYS A 108 27.55 -5.63 -14.75
N ARG A 109 27.01 -4.79 -13.87
CA ARG A 109 25.93 -3.83 -14.15
C ARG A 109 26.44 -2.43 -14.51
N LYS A 110 27.74 -2.28 -14.74
CA LYS A 110 28.40 -1.00 -15.06
C LYS A 110 28.34 0.03 -13.94
N ILE A 111 28.24 -0.43 -12.70
CA ILE A 111 28.31 0.42 -11.50
C ILE A 111 29.72 0.24 -10.91
N SER A 112 30.49 1.33 -10.87
CA SER A 112 31.87 1.29 -10.41
C SER A 112 31.97 1.20 -8.88
N LYS A 113 33.08 0.69 -8.39
CA LYS A 113 33.38 0.65 -6.96
C LYS A 113 33.33 2.04 -6.31
N SER A 114 33.82 3.06 -7.02
CA SER A 114 33.78 4.45 -6.52
C SER A 114 32.33 4.95 -6.33
N THR A 115 31.39 4.49 -7.15
CA THR A 115 29.97 4.80 -6.95
C THR A 115 29.44 4.14 -5.70
N LEU A 116 29.77 2.88 -5.44
CA LEU A 116 29.34 2.16 -4.24
C LEU A 116 29.86 2.82 -2.97
N GLU A 117 31.12 3.28 -3.00
CA GLU A 117 31.75 4.01 -1.90
C GLU A 117 31.10 5.39 -1.68
N ALA A 118 30.81 6.12 -2.75
CA ALA A 118 30.13 7.42 -2.67
C ALA A 118 28.75 7.33 -2.05
N PHE A 119 28.02 6.23 -2.28
CA PHE A 119 26.71 5.95 -1.66
C PHE A 119 26.82 5.17 -0.34
N GLN A 120 28.03 4.97 0.16
CA GLN A 120 28.35 4.28 1.42
C GLN A 120 27.64 2.90 1.55
N LEU A 121 27.53 2.15 0.46
CA LEU A 121 26.97 0.82 0.48
C LEU A 121 27.84 -0.11 1.34
N GLY A 122 27.17 -0.97 2.09
CA GLY A 122 27.81 -1.97 2.93
C GLY A 122 27.11 -3.32 2.83
N SER A 123 27.57 -4.26 3.64
CA SER A 123 26.92 -5.55 3.82
C SER A 123 26.59 -5.80 5.29
N ASP A 124 25.57 -6.62 5.55
CA ASP A 124 25.30 -7.12 6.88
C ASP A 124 26.10 -8.40 7.19
N GLU A 125 25.93 -8.95 8.38
CA GLU A 125 26.58 -10.19 8.80
C GLU A 125 26.22 -11.42 7.96
N LYS A 126 25.08 -11.37 7.28
CA LYS A 126 24.56 -12.45 6.43
C LYS A 126 24.98 -12.29 4.97
N GLY A 127 25.74 -11.23 4.65
CA GLY A 127 26.17 -10.91 3.29
C GLY A 127 25.08 -10.24 2.44
N ASN A 128 24.01 -9.73 3.05
CA ASN A 128 23.03 -8.94 2.30
C ASN A 128 23.58 -7.54 2.03
N ILE A 129 23.24 -6.99 0.87
CA ILE A 129 23.60 -5.62 0.50
C ILE A 129 22.74 -4.64 1.29
N VAL A 130 23.37 -3.72 1.99
CA VAL A 130 22.70 -2.68 2.78
C VAL A 130 22.88 -1.34 2.09
N PHE A 131 21.75 -0.66 1.83
CA PHE A 131 21.70 0.70 1.33
C PHE A 131 21.39 1.62 2.51
N PRO A 132 22.34 2.40 3.01
CA PRO A 132 22.08 3.32 4.11
C PRO A 132 21.20 4.49 3.63
N PHE A 133 20.22 4.85 4.45
CA PHE A 133 19.43 6.07 4.25
C PHE A 133 19.86 7.10 5.29
N PHE A 134 20.41 8.19 4.82
CA PHE A 134 20.78 9.31 5.69
C PHE A 134 19.62 10.31 5.75
N ARG A 135 19.22 10.68 6.95
CA ARG A 135 18.26 11.75 7.19
C ARG A 135 19.01 12.93 7.75
N ASP A 136 18.91 14.08 7.08
CA ASP A 136 19.52 15.35 7.51
C ASP A 136 21.07 15.32 7.64
N GLY A 137 21.73 14.45 6.84
CA GLY A 137 23.20 14.39 6.76
C GLY A 137 23.87 13.61 7.90
N THR A 138 23.12 12.86 8.70
CA THR A 138 23.62 11.91 9.72
C THR A 138 23.12 10.51 9.47
#